data_6725ee4337f04cb8d612f45014254f9a
#
_entry.id   6725ee4337f04cb8d612f45014254f9a
#
_cell.length_a   1.000
_cell.length_b   1.000
_cell.length_c   1.000
_cell.angle_alpha   90.00
_cell.angle_beta   90.00
_cell.angle_gamma   90.00
#
_symmetry.space_group_name_H-M   'P 1'
#
loop_
_entity.id
_entity.type
_entity.pdbx_description
1 polymer ?
#
loop_
_entity_poly.entity_id
_entity_poly.type
_entity_poly.pdbx_seq_one_letter_code
_entity_poly.pdbx_strand_id
1 'polypeptide(L)'
;MDLAKSIQRALIGEVPPTLRFIYARIEDGVLHFHAAFTDDATYDHLECASVVLTEVLADCDPNIRLQEKIERNGSLPWRQGTGEHLFFLRYGEFSDT
;
A
#
# COMPACT_ATOMS: atom_id res chain seq x y z
N MET A 1 -10.56 10.31 11.13
CA MET A 1 -9.43 10.32 10.19
C MET A 1 -9.91 9.82 8.83
N ASP A 2 -9.51 10.46 7.76
CA ASP A 2 -9.85 10.04 6.40
C ASP A 2 -8.67 9.23 5.85
N LEU A 3 -8.83 7.91 5.78
CA LEU A 3 -7.78 7.00 5.36
C LEU A 3 -7.30 7.30 3.92
N ALA A 4 -8.24 7.60 3.01
CA ALA A 4 -7.88 7.89 1.63
C ALA A 4 -7.01 9.14 1.53
N LYS A 5 -7.35 10.21 2.23
CA LYS A 5 -6.55 11.43 2.22
C LYS A 5 -5.19 11.21 2.86
N SER A 6 -5.14 10.44 3.94
CA SER A 6 -3.89 10.12 4.62
C SER A 6 -2.94 9.39 3.69
N ILE A 7 -3.43 8.37 2.98
CA ILE A 7 -2.61 7.58 2.05
C ILE A 7 -2.20 8.44 0.86
N GLN A 8 -3.10 9.20 0.27
CA GLN A 8 -2.78 10.04 -0.88
C GLN A 8 -1.68 11.03 -0.56
N ARG A 9 -1.74 11.66 0.62
CA ARG A 9 -0.71 12.58 1.06
C ARG A 9 0.61 11.87 1.31
N ALA A 10 0.56 10.70 1.95
CA ALA A 10 1.76 9.93 2.27
C ALA A 10 2.48 9.42 1.01
N LEU A 11 1.75 9.20 -0.09
CA LEU A 11 2.33 8.72 -1.34
C LEU A 11 3.16 9.77 -2.07
N ILE A 12 2.98 11.05 -1.75
CA ILE A 12 3.72 12.12 -2.45
C ILE A 12 5.21 11.94 -2.26
N GLY A 13 5.93 11.73 -3.37
CA GLY A 13 7.38 11.51 -3.36
C GLY A 13 7.82 10.09 -3.01
N GLU A 14 6.88 9.17 -2.76
CA GLU A 14 7.19 7.82 -2.28
C GLU A 14 6.68 6.72 -3.22
N VAL A 15 6.57 6.99 -4.53
CA VAL A 15 6.06 6.01 -5.50
C VAL A 15 7.18 5.61 -6.48
N PRO A 16 7.95 4.57 -6.16
CA PRO A 16 8.96 4.07 -7.09
C PRO A 16 8.30 3.35 -8.28
N PRO A 17 9.00 3.21 -9.41
CA PRO A 17 8.43 2.57 -10.60
C PRO A 17 8.10 1.09 -10.40
N THR A 18 8.63 0.46 -9.37
CA THR A 18 8.39 -0.96 -9.07
C THR A 18 7.17 -1.18 -8.18
N LEU A 19 6.56 -0.13 -7.65
CA LEU A 19 5.34 -0.28 -6.86
C LEU A 19 4.18 -0.65 -7.77
N ARG A 20 3.54 -1.79 -7.50
CA ARG A 20 2.45 -2.29 -8.31
C ARG A 20 1.08 -1.86 -7.80
N PHE A 21 0.82 -2.05 -6.51
CA PHE A 21 -0.47 -1.64 -5.93
C PHE A 21 -0.36 -1.50 -4.41
N ILE A 22 -1.32 -0.76 -3.85
CA ILE A 22 -1.48 -0.65 -2.40
C ILE A 22 -2.96 -0.82 -2.06
N TYR A 23 -3.21 -1.73 -1.14
CA TYR A 23 -4.51 -1.89 -0.48
C TYR A 23 -4.39 -1.52 0.98
N ALA A 24 -5.43 -0.89 1.53
CA ALA A 24 -5.47 -0.59 2.95
C ALA A 24 -6.92 -0.49 3.42
N ARG A 25 -7.15 -0.86 4.67
CA ARG A 25 -8.45 -0.66 5.32
C ARG A 25 -8.26 -0.66 6.83
N ILE A 26 -9.20 -0.03 7.51
CA ILE A 26 -9.26 -0.07 8.96
C ILE A 26 -10.53 -0.83 9.34
N GLU A 27 -10.37 -1.91 10.11
CA GLU A 27 -11.47 -2.75 10.52
C GLU A 27 -11.18 -3.30 11.92
N ASP A 28 -12.15 -3.14 12.81
CA ASP A 28 -12.05 -3.67 14.19
C ASP A 28 -10.80 -3.21 14.94
N GLY A 29 -10.41 -1.96 14.73
CA GLY A 29 -9.23 -1.39 15.41
C GLY A 29 -7.90 -1.85 14.82
N VAL A 30 -7.91 -2.43 13.63
CA VAL A 30 -6.71 -2.90 12.95
C VAL A 30 -6.56 -2.18 11.61
N LEU A 31 -5.38 -1.61 11.36
CA LEU A 31 -5.00 -1.12 10.05
C LEU A 31 -4.38 -2.28 9.27
N HIS A 32 -5.04 -2.66 8.19
CA HIS A 32 -4.51 -3.65 7.25
C HIS A 32 -3.85 -2.89 6.10
N PHE A 33 -2.61 -3.20 5.80
CA PHE A 33 -1.84 -2.51 4.77
C PHE A 33 -1.09 -3.53 3.93
N HIS A 34 -1.28 -3.49 2.61
CA HIS A 34 -0.61 -4.41 1.69
C HIS A 34 -0.06 -3.62 0.51
N ALA A 35 1.25 -3.66 0.34
CA ALA A 35 1.95 -3.05 -0.80
C ALA A 35 2.71 -4.14 -1.54
N ALA A 36 2.51 -4.25 -2.85
CA ALA A 36 3.18 -5.22 -3.69
C ALA A 36 4.06 -4.52 -4.72
N PHE A 37 5.23 -5.08 -4.96
CA PHE A 37 6.24 -4.56 -5.87
C PHE A 37 6.60 -5.60 -6.92
N THR A 38 7.23 -5.17 -8.00
CA THR A 38 7.81 -6.11 -8.96
C THR A 38 8.96 -6.88 -8.30
N ASP A 39 9.36 -8.00 -8.92
CA ASP A 39 10.39 -8.86 -8.34
C ASP A 39 11.76 -8.20 -8.29
N ASP A 40 11.99 -7.20 -9.12
CA ASP A 40 13.27 -6.48 -9.19
C ASP A 40 13.33 -5.23 -8.32
N ALA A 41 12.32 -5.00 -7.46
CA ALA A 41 12.33 -3.85 -6.58
C ALA A 41 13.55 -3.88 -5.66
N THR A 42 14.17 -2.72 -5.48
CA THR A 42 15.30 -2.59 -4.57
C THR A 42 14.82 -2.47 -3.14
N TYR A 43 15.74 -2.61 -2.19
CA TYR A 43 15.42 -2.39 -0.79
C TYR A 43 14.88 -0.98 -0.56
N ASP A 44 15.46 0.03 -1.22
CA ASP A 44 15.01 1.41 -1.10
C ASP A 44 13.58 1.58 -1.62
N HIS A 45 13.19 0.81 -2.64
CA HIS A 45 11.81 0.85 -3.14
C HIS A 45 10.83 0.33 -2.09
N LEU A 46 11.17 -0.78 -1.43
CA LEU A 46 10.33 -1.33 -0.36
C LEU A 46 10.23 -0.36 0.81
N GLU A 47 11.31 0.35 1.11
CA GLU A 47 11.34 1.34 2.18
C GLU A 47 10.35 2.47 1.94
N CYS A 48 10.09 2.83 0.68
CA CYS A 48 9.07 3.83 0.35
C CYS A 48 7.70 3.44 0.93
N ALA A 49 7.34 2.16 0.83
CA ALA A 49 6.06 1.69 1.39
C ALA A 49 6.07 1.77 2.91
N SER A 50 7.21 1.50 3.54
CA SER A 50 7.35 1.63 5.00
C SER A 50 7.17 3.07 5.45
N VAL A 51 7.70 4.02 4.68
CA VAL A 51 7.54 5.46 4.96
C VAL A 51 6.06 5.84 4.85
N VAL A 52 5.39 5.40 3.79
CA VAL A 52 3.94 5.65 3.61
C VAL A 52 3.16 5.11 4.81
N LEU A 53 3.44 3.87 5.20
CA LEU A 53 2.76 3.24 6.32
C LEU A 53 2.97 4.01 7.62
N THR A 54 4.20 4.45 7.88
CA THR A 54 4.53 5.21 9.09
C THR A 54 3.74 6.52 9.14
N GLU A 55 3.65 7.22 8.01
CA GLU A 55 2.88 8.48 7.96
C GLU A 55 1.40 8.23 8.18
N VAL A 56 0.85 7.17 7.60
CA VAL A 56 -0.57 6.81 7.79
C VAL A 56 -0.83 6.45 9.26
N LEU A 57 0.07 5.69 9.88
CA LEU A 57 -0.06 5.34 11.28
C LEU A 57 -0.08 6.56 12.19
N ALA A 58 0.69 7.60 11.83
CA ALA A 58 0.72 8.84 12.62
C ALA A 58 -0.65 9.54 12.63
N ASP A 59 -1.47 9.32 11.61
CA ASP A 59 -2.81 9.90 11.51
C ASP A 59 -3.88 9.02 12.18
N CYS A 60 -3.52 7.81 12.58
CA CYS A 60 -4.47 6.87 13.16
C CYS A 60 -4.59 7.04 14.66
N ASP A 61 -5.62 6.40 15.25
CA ASP A 61 -5.76 6.29 16.69
C ASP A 61 -4.48 5.66 17.27
N PRO A 62 -3.93 6.21 18.37
CA PRO A 62 -2.70 5.67 18.97
C PRO A 62 -2.80 4.21 19.40
N ASN A 63 -4.01 3.70 19.61
CA ASN A 63 -4.24 2.32 20.03
C ASN A 63 -4.48 1.38 18.85
N ILE A 64 -4.38 1.87 17.61
CA ILE A 64 -4.61 1.03 16.44
C ILE A 64 -3.57 -0.07 16.37
N ARG A 65 -4.02 -1.26 16.01
CA ARG A 65 -3.11 -2.38 15.73
C ARG A 65 -2.77 -2.39 14.26
N LEU A 66 -1.68 -3.03 13.90
CA LEU A 66 -1.17 -3.06 12.54
C LEU A 66 -1.04 -4.48 12.04
N GLN A 67 -1.53 -4.70 10.83
CA GLN A 67 -1.28 -5.93 10.09
C GLN A 67 -0.77 -5.50 8.72
N GLU A 68 0.51 -5.76 8.44
CA GLU A 68 1.14 -5.27 7.22
C GLU A 68 1.72 -6.40 6.39
N LYS A 69 1.74 -6.16 5.06
CA LYS A 69 2.44 -7.03 4.12
C LYS A 69 3.05 -6.14 3.04
N ILE A 70 4.37 -6.08 3.02
CA ILE A 70 5.14 -5.34 2.01
C ILE A 70 6.00 -6.38 1.32
N GLU A 71 5.78 -6.63 0.03
CA GLU A 71 6.39 -7.77 -0.64
C GLU A 71 6.80 -7.48 -2.07
N ARG A 72 7.80 -8.24 -2.53
CA ARG A 72 8.13 -8.37 -3.95
C ARG A 72 7.36 -9.55 -4.48
N ASN A 73 6.43 -9.32 -5.41
CA ASN A 73 5.68 -10.39 -6.03
C ASN A 73 5.11 -9.91 -7.37
N GLY A 74 5.89 -10.11 -8.43
CA GLY A 74 5.51 -9.69 -9.76
C GLY A 74 4.39 -10.50 -10.37
N SER A 75 4.10 -11.68 -9.83
CA SER A 75 3.06 -12.59 -10.34
C SER A 75 1.72 -12.44 -9.65
N LEU A 76 1.68 -11.73 -8.52
CA LEU A 76 0.46 -11.59 -7.75
C LEU A 76 -0.57 -10.78 -8.53
N PRO A 77 -1.82 -11.28 -8.72
CA PRO A 77 -2.84 -10.49 -9.39
C PRO A 77 -3.12 -9.22 -8.61
N TRP A 78 -3.30 -8.09 -9.33
CA TRP A 78 -3.60 -6.85 -8.63
C TRP A 78 -4.99 -6.85 -8.00
N ARG A 79 -5.90 -7.64 -8.55
CA ARG A 79 -7.24 -7.79 -7.96
C ARG A 79 -7.14 -8.71 -6.75
N GLN A 80 -7.31 -8.15 -5.55
CA GLN A 80 -7.22 -8.87 -4.31
C GLN A 80 -8.59 -8.94 -3.66
N GLY A 81 -9.24 -10.10 -3.74
CA GLY A 81 -10.49 -10.35 -3.06
C GLY A 81 -11.62 -9.42 -3.52
N THR A 82 -12.11 -8.60 -2.63
CA THR A 82 -13.27 -7.74 -2.86
C THR A 82 -12.99 -6.55 -3.76
N GLY A 83 -11.73 -6.21 -4.00
CA GLY A 83 -11.37 -5.02 -4.77
C GLY A 83 -11.58 -3.72 -4.05
N GLU A 84 -12.09 -3.74 -2.87
CA GLU A 84 -12.26 -2.55 -2.06
C GLU A 84 -10.93 -2.09 -1.47
N HIS A 85 -10.84 -0.81 -1.11
CA HIS A 85 -9.66 -0.26 -0.42
C HIS A 85 -8.38 -0.28 -1.26
N LEU A 86 -8.52 -0.26 -2.59
CA LEU A 86 -7.39 -0.10 -3.50
C LEU A 86 -7.06 1.39 -3.58
N PHE A 87 -5.86 1.80 -3.17
CA PHE A 87 -5.45 3.20 -3.14
C PHE A 87 -4.40 3.55 -4.16
N PHE A 88 -3.73 2.57 -4.73
CA PHE A 88 -2.75 2.80 -5.78
C PHE A 88 -2.72 1.59 -6.71
N LEU A 89 -2.69 1.87 -8.02
CA LEU A 89 -2.51 0.85 -9.04
C LEU A 89 -1.56 1.40 -10.10
N ARG A 90 -0.46 0.68 -10.35
CA ARG A 90 0.54 1.12 -11.31
C ARG A 90 -0.04 1.17 -12.72
N TYR A 91 0.37 2.17 -13.50
CA TYR A 91 -0.01 2.24 -14.92
C TYR A 91 0.41 0.95 -15.62
N GLY A 92 -0.49 0.39 -16.39
CA GLY A 92 -0.25 -0.85 -17.12
C GLY A 92 -0.80 -2.10 -16.44
N GLU A 93 -0.95 -2.11 -15.11
CA GLU A 93 -1.49 -3.28 -14.41
C GLU A 93 -2.91 -3.61 -14.88
N PHE A 94 -3.69 -2.57 -15.10
CA PHE A 94 -5.08 -2.71 -15.49
C PHE A 94 -5.26 -3.41 -16.84
N SER A 95 -4.32 -3.23 -17.75
CA SER A 95 -4.40 -3.81 -19.10
C SER A 95 -3.89 -5.24 -19.17
N ASP A 96 -3.38 -5.80 -18.07
CA ASP A 96 -2.84 -7.17 -18.02
C ASP A 96 -3.91 -8.21 -17.64
N THR A 97 -5.15 -7.81 -17.59
CA THR A 97 -6.25 -8.70 -17.19
C THR A 97 -6.79 -9.52 -18.35
#